data_cd918598c9fda8ee36079d64fc5c0990
#
_entry.id   cd918598c9fda8ee36079d64fc5c0990
#
_cell.length_a   1.000
_cell.length_b   1.000
_cell.length_c   1.000
_cell.angle_alpha   90.00
_cell.angle_beta   90.00
_cell.angle_gamma   90.00
#
_symmetry.space_group_name_H-M   'P 1'
#
loop_
_entity.id
_entity.type
_entity.pdbx_description
1 polymer ?
#
loop_
_entity_poly.entity_id
_entity_poly.type
_entity_poly.pdbx_seq_one_letter_code
_entity_poly.pdbx_strand_id
1 'polypeptide(L)'
;MKKILLFAAMALAFASCAPKLTEQVEARFPNGQPQYVKMLDKSGNCVKESEYYETGQVKMEGPMKNGKREGEWKAYLPDGRIKSQGYFEDGLRTGPAKVYWDNGNLREEGLYKEGKHCGKWRYYDEQGNFIREDDYGE
;
A
#
# COMPACT_ATOMS: atom_id res chain seq x y z
N MET A 1 34.50 48.90 -20.36
CA MET A 1 34.73 47.44 -20.42
C MET A 1 33.95 46.80 -19.27
N LYS A 2 32.79 46.18 -19.58
CA LYS A 2 31.95 45.50 -18.58
C LYS A 2 32.39 44.04 -18.47
N LYS A 3 32.90 43.64 -17.31
CA LYS A 3 33.22 42.25 -17.01
C LYS A 3 31.92 41.48 -16.71
N ILE A 4 31.57 40.54 -17.58
CA ILE A 4 30.47 39.59 -17.34
C ILE A 4 31.02 38.48 -16.47
N LEU A 5 30.55 38.40 -15.23
CA LEU A 5 30.78 37.24 -14.37
C LEU A 5 29.79 36.12 -14.76
N LEU A 6 30.31 35.07 -15.36
CA LEU A 6 29.56 33.81 -15.55
C LEU A 6 29.50 33.11 -14.18
N PHE A 7 28.31 33.06 -13.60
CA PHE A 7 28.02 32.13 -12.48
C PHE A 7 27.77 30.76 -13.11
N ALA A 8 28.73 29.86 -12.99
CA ALA A 8 28.53 28.44 -13.26
C ALA A 8 27.66 27.84 -12.15
N ALA A 9 26.38 27.61 -12.45
CA ALA A 9 25.49 26.86 -11.59
C ALA A 9 25.94 25.38 -11.57
N MET A 10 26.62 25.01 -10.50
CA MET A 10 27.02 23.62 -10.22
C MET A 10 25.76 22.86 -9.79
N ALA A 11 25.11 22.17 -10.74
CA ALA A 11 24.03 21.25 -10.45
C ALA A 11 24.60 20.04 -9.71
N LEU A 12 24.44 20.02 -8.38
CA LEU A 12 24.67 18.84 -7.56
C LEU A 12 23.61 17.79 -7.94
N ALA A 13 23.98 16.86 -8.82
CA ALA A 13 23.20 15.65 -9.05
C ALA A 13 23.28 14.79 -7.79
N PHE A 14 22.27 14.87 -6.94
CA PHE A 14 22.05 13.86 -5.92
C PHE A 14 21.70 12.55 -6.64
N ALA A 15 22.70 11.68 -6.81
CA ALA A 15 22.46 10.31 -7.21
C ALA A 15 21.63 9.67 -6.09
N SER A 16 20.31 9.54 -6.31
CA SER A 16 19.42 8.78 -5.44
C SER A 16 19.92 7.34 -5.43
N CYS A 17 20.51 6.91 -4.32
CA CYS A 17 20.94 5.55 -4.08
C CYS A 17 19.72 4.67 -3.70
N ALA A 18 18.64 4.75 -4.46
CA ALA A 18 17.50 3.85 -4.31
C ALA A 18 17.97 2.42 -4.64
N PRO A 19 17.65 1.42 -3.81
CA PRO A 19 18.03 0.05 -4.09
C PRO A 19 17.42 -0.37 -5.43
N LYS A 20 18.25 -0.94 -6.32
CA LYS A 20 17.78 -1.44 -7.62
C LYS A 20 16.95 -2.70 -7.36
N LEU A 21 15.64 -2.59 -7.55
CA LEU A 21 14.71 -3.70 -7.46
C LEU A 21 14.52 -4.33 -8.85
N THR A 22 14.24 -5.63 -8.88
CA THR A 22 13.89 -6.38 -10.09
C THR A 22 12.43 -6.75 -10.04
N GLU A 23 11.70 -6.42 -11.10
CA GLU A 23 10.31 -6.80 -11.26
C GLU A 23 10.20 -8.26 -11.75
N GLN A 24 9.34 -9.05 -11.11
CA GLN A 24 8.99 -10.41 -11.51
C GLN A 24 7.48 -10.54 -11.62
N VAL A 25 6.99 -10.78 -12.85
CA VAL A 25 5.57 -10.99 -13.11
C VAL A 25 5.24 -12.46 -12.87
N GLU A 26 4.43 -12.74 -11.85
CA GLU A 26 4.03 -14.10 -11.45
C GLU A 26 2.79 -14.59 -12.22
N ALA A 27 1.89 -13.67 -12.58
CA ALA A 27 0.67 -13.99 -13.31
C ALA A 27 0.28 -12.85 -14.25
N ARG A 28 -0.41 -13.21 -15.35
CA ARG A 28 -0.94 -12.26 -16.32
C ARG A 28 -2.41 -12.55 -16.61
N PHE A 29 -3.14 -11.51 -16.92
CA PHE A 29 -4.49 -11.61 -17.49
C PHE A 29 -4.45 -12.12 -18.94
N PRO A 30 -5.57 -12.60 -19.50
CA PRO A 30 -5.63 -13.03 -20.91
C PRO A 30 -5.25 -11.93 -21.92
N ASN A 31 -5.44 -10.65 -21.58
CA ASN A 31 -5.03 -9.50 -22.38
C ASN A 31 -3.52 -9.19 -22.30
N GLY A 32 -2.74 -9.99 -21.56
CA GLY A 32 -1.29 -9.85 -21.39
C GLY A 32 -0.86 -8.90 -20.28
N GLN A 33 -1.77 -8.13 -19.69
CA GLN A 33 -1.47 -7.25 -18.56
C GLN A 33 -1.01 -8.04 -17.33
N PRO A 34 -0.05 -7.53 -16.54
CA PRO A 34 0.32 -8.15 -15.27
C PRO A 34 -0.88 -8.23 -14.33
N GLN A 35 -1.08 -9.39 -13.71
CA GLN A 35 -2.07 -9.59 -12.66
C GLN A 35 -1.42 -9.58 -11.27
N TYR A 36 -0.26 -10.22 -11.15
CA TYR A 36 0.46 -10.33 -9.90
C TYR A 36 1.96 -10.13 -10.12
N VAL A 37 2.54 -9.23 -9.34
CA VAL A 37 3.94 -8.80 -9.50
C VAL A 37 4.65 -8.80 -8.16
N LYS A 38 5.89 -9.31 -8.15
CA LYS A 38 6.84 -9.20 -7.05
C LYS A 38 7.97 -8.26 -7.42
N MET A 39 8.38 -7.45 -6.46
CA MET A 39 9.61 -6.67 -6.54
C MET A 39 10.66 -7.36 -5.69
N LEU A 40 11.77 -7.74 -6.32
CA LEU A 40 12.86 -8.49 -5.69
C LEU A 40 14.05 -7.56 -5.43
N ASP A 41 14.70 -7.74 -4.27
CA ASP A 41 15.98 -7.12 -3.97
C ASP A 41 17.14 -7.79 -4.73
N LYS A 42 18.37 -7.30 -4.54
CA LYS A 42 19.58 -7.84 -5.17
C LYS A 42 19.89 -9.30 -4.78
N SER A 43 19.33 -9.77 -3.67
CA SER A 43 19.50 -11.12 -3.14
C SER A 43 18.36 -12.05 -3.60
N GLY A 44 17.40 -11.54 -4.38
CA GLY A 44 16.23 -12.29 -4.85
C GLY A 44 15.09 -12.39 -3.83
N ASN A 45 15.16 -11.66 -2.72
CA ASN A 45 14.07 -11.65 -1.75
C ASN A 45 12.93 -10.74 -2.24
N CYS A 46 11.69 -11.21 -2.09
CA CYS A 46 10.53 -10.37 -2.35
C CYS A 46 10.38 -9.31 -1.25
N VAL A 47 10.46 -8.04 -1.64
CA VAL A 47 10.34 -6.90 -0.73
C VAL A 47 9.02 -6.14 -0.89
N LYS A 48 8.29 -6.38 -1.99
CA LYS A 48 6.96 -5.82 -2.24
C LYS A 48 6.18 -6.75 -3.16
N GLU A 49 4.88 -6.87 -2.91
CA GLU A 49 3.92 -7.50 -3.82
C GLU A 49 2.86 -6.50 -4.26
N SER A 50 2.42 -6.66 -5.51
CA SER A 50 1.34 -5.87 -6.09
C SER A 50 0.40 -6.76 -6.90
N GLU A 51 -0.89 -6.62 -6.70
CA GLU A 51 -1.97 -7.19 -7.51
C GLU A 51 -2.62 -6.06 -8.32
N TYR A 52 -2.96 -6.35 -9.56
CA TYR A 52 -3.52 -5.38 -10.50
C TYR A 52 -4.91 -5.79 -10.94
N TYR A 53 -5.71 -4.82 -11.36
CA TYR A 53 -6.89 -5.02 -12.17
C TYR A 53 -6.49 -5.29 -13.63
N GLU A 54 -7.39 -5.90 -14.41
CA GLU A 54 -7.18 -6.14 -15.84
C GLU A 54 -6.95 -4.84 -16.65
N THR A 55 -7.39 -3.71 -16.10
CA THR A 55 -7.14 -2.35 -16.64
C THR A 55 -5.72 -1.85 -16.42
N GLY A 56 -4.88 -2.59 -15.66
CA GLY A 56 -3.51 -2.20 -15.31
C GLY A 56 -3.37 -1.33 -14.06
N GLN A 57 -4.47 -0.97 -13.41
CA GLN A 57 -4.43 -0.22 -12.16
C GLN A 57 -4.15 -1.13 -10.97
N VAL A 58 -3.42 -0.61 -9.98
CA VAL A 58 -3.14 -1.34 -8.74
C VAL A 58 -4.44 -1.66 -8.01
N LYS A 59 -4.64 -2.93 -7.68
CA LYS A 59 -5.77 -3.42 -6.87
C LYS A 59 -5.38 -3.53 -5.40
N MET A 60 -4.18 -4.03 -5.13
CA MET A 60 -3.64 -4.16 -3.77
C MET A 60 -2.13 -4.20 -3.81
N GLU A 61 -1.47 -3.58 -2.83
CA GLU A 61 -0.01 -3.64 -2.72
C GLU A 61 0.45 -3.44 -1.27
N GLY A 62 1.67 -3.89 -1.01
CA GLY A 62 2.33 -3.64 0.25
C GLY A 62 3.68 -4.33 0.34
N PRO A 63 4.48 -3.98 1.37
CA PRO A 63 5.79 -4.56 1.58
C PRO A 63 5.73 -6.02 2.04
N MET A 64 6.79 -6.73 1.71
CA MET A 64 7.02 -8.13 2.08
C MET A 64 8.35 -8.26 2.83
N LYS A 65 8.40 -9.18 3.77
CA LYS A 65 9.62 -9.56 4.50
C LYS A 65 9.57 -11.04 4.84
N ASN A 66 10.63 -11.76 4.51
CA ASN A 66 10.75 -13.20 4.79
C ASN A 66 9.53 -14.01 4.28
N GLY A 67 9.00 -13.66 3.10
CA GLY A 67 7.84 -14.34 2.49
C GLY A 67 6.49 -14.03 3.13
N LYS A 68 6.42 -13.04 4.03
CA LYS A 68 5.20 -12.62 4.73
C LYS A 68 4.90 -11.15 4.49
N ARG A 69 3.63 -10.76 4.59
CA ARG A 69 3.24 -9.35 4.59
C ARG A 69 3.82 -8.65 5.80
N GLU A 70 4.35 -7.44 5.57
CA GLU A 70 4.99 -6.61 6.58
C GLU A 70 4.68 -5.14 6.31
N GLY A 71 4.40 -4.35 7.38
CA GLY A 71 4.12 -2.93 7.22
C GLY A 71 2.75 -2.62 6.61
N GLU A 72 2.62 -1.44 6.00
CA GLU A 72 1.35 -0.94 5.48
C GLU A 72 0.95 -1.60 4.17
N TRP A 73 -0.27 -2.13 4.11
CA TRP A 73 -0.91 -2.68 2.93
C TRP A 73 -2.14 -1.87 2.57
N LYS A 74 -2.29 -1.58 1.28
CA LYS A 74 -3.42 -0.82 0.74
C LYS A 74 -4.10 -1.60 -0.36
N ALA A 75 -5.43 -1.53 -0.37
CA ALA A 75 -6.25 -1.96 -1.49
C ALA A 75 -6.99 -0.75 -2.08
N TYR A 76 -7.21 -0.79 -3.38
CA TYR A 76 -7.77 0.30 -4.15
C TYR A 76 -9.00 -0.16 -4.94
N LEU A 77 -9.87 0.77 -5.25
CA LEU A 77 -10.93 0.59 -6.23
C LEU A 77 -10.37 0.70 -7.66
N PRO A 78 -11.10 0.24 -8.69
CA PRO A 78 -10.66 0.37 -10.09
C PRO A 78 -10.37 1.80 -10.54
N ASP A 79 -10.95 2.79 -9.88
CA ASP A 79 -10.72 4.22 -10.13
C ASP A 79 -9.53 4.81 -9.36
N GLY A 80 -8.79 3.97 -8.59
CA GLY A 80 -7.61 4.36 -7.83
C GLY A 80 -7.87 4.90 -6.44
N ARG A 81 -9.12 5.06 -6.02
CA ARG A 81 -9.44 5.46 -4.63
C ARG A 81 -9.11 4.32 -3.66
N ILE A 82 -8.70 4.67 -2.44
CA ILE A 82 -8.41 3.69 -1.39
C ILE A 82 -9.69 2.98 -0.99
N LYS A 83 -9.70 1.65 -1.04
CA LYS A 83 -10.76 0.78 -0.54
C LYS A 83 -10.50 0.35 0.89
N SER A 84 -9.25 0.04 1.22
CA SER A 84 -8.85 -0.32 2.58
C SER A 84 -7.36 -0.10 2.80
N GLN A 85 -7.00 0.11 4.05
CA GLN A 85 -5.61 0.17 4.49
C GLN A 85 -5.46 -0.49 5.87
N GLY A 86 -4.31 -1.08 6.11
CA GLY A 86 -4.01 -1.74 7.38
C GLY A 86 -2.56 -2.15 7.44
N TYR A 87 -2.15 -2.66 8.58
CA TYR A 87 -0.76 -3.03 8.84
C TYR A 87 -0.64 -4.52 9.10
N PHE A 88 0.52 -5.06 8.77
CA PHE A 88 0.90 -6.45 9.00
C PHE A 88 2.26 -6.51 9.68
N GLU A 89 2.42 -7.48 10.55
CA GLU A 89 3.66 -7.88 11.19
C GLU A 89 3.74 -9.40 11.14
N ASP A 90 4.83 -9.95 10.58
CA ASP A 90 4.99 -11.39 10.35
C ASP A 90 3.81 -12.09 9.67
N GLY A 91 3.09 -11.38 8.79
CA GLY A 91 1.93 -11.88 8.05
C GLY A 91 0.60 -11.77 8.79
N LEU A 92 0.59 -11.34 10.04
CA LEU A 92 -0.63 -11.12 10.83
C LEU A 92 -1.05 -9.64 10.81
N ARG A 93 -2.36 -9.39 10.76
CA ARG A 93 -2.86 -8.02 10.88
C ARG A 93 -2.53 -7.45 12.25
N THR A 94 -2.03 -6.20 12.27
CA THR A 94 -1.66 -5.47 13.48
C THR A 94 -1.96 -3.98 13.33
N GLY A 95 -2.11 -3.27 14.45
CA GLY A 95 -2.29 -1.82 14.43
C GLY A 95 -3.59 -1.35 13.75
N PRO A 96 -3.63 -0.08 13.34
CA PRO A 96 -4.85 0.54 12.81
C PRO A 96 -5.23 -0.01 11.43
N ALA A 97 -6.55 -0.16 11.23
CA ALA A 97 -7.14 -0.53 9.96
C ALA A 97 -8.34 0.36 9.64
N LYS A 98 -8.51 0.64 8.35
CA LYS A 98 -9.65 1.40 7.82
C LYS A 98 -10.16 0.73 6.56
N VAL A 99 -11.48 0.70 6.39
CA VAL A 99 -12.15 0.27 5.18
C VAL A 99 -13.15 1.34 4.78
N TYR A 100 -13.24 1.57 3.49
CA TYR A 100 -14.08 2.63 2.93
C TYR A 100 -15.17 2.02 2.03
N TRP A 101 -16.30 2.68 1.98
CA TRP A 101 -17.35 2.44 0.98
C TRP A 101 -16.86 2.86 -0.41
N ASP A 102 -17.52 2.38 -1.45
CA ASP A 102 -17.17 2.72 -2.84
C ASP A 102 -17.37 4.21 -3.15
N ASN A 103 -18.19 4.94 -2.37
CA ASN A 103 -18.32 6.39 -2.45
C ASN A 103 -17.19 7.18 -1.76
N GLY A 104 -16.25 6.49 -1.07
CA GLY A 104 -15.10 7.09 -0.36
C GLY A 104 -15.34 7.39 1.11
N ASN A 105 -16.57 7.27 1.61
CA ASN A 105 -16.85 7.43 3.03
C ASN A 105 -16.29 6.26 3.85
N LEU A 106 -15.86 6.54 5.07
CA LEU A 106 -15.37 5.53 5.99
C LEU A 106 -16.51 4.54 6.31
N ARG A 107 -16.24 3.24 6.17
CA ARG A 107 -17.16 2.15 6.51
C ARG A 107 -16.89 1.60 7.90
N GLU A 108 -15.62 1.32 8.19
CA GLU A 108 -15.20 0.79 9.47
C GLU A 108 -13.75 1.15 9.77
N GLU A 109 -13.45 1.31 11.04
CA GLU A 109 -12.09 1.50 11.55
C GLU A 109 -11.91 0.86 12.91
N GLY A 110 -10.68 0.44 13.21
CA GLY A 110 -10.34 -0.16 14.50
C GLY A 110 -8.90 -0.63 14.54
N LEU A 111 -8.61 -1.48 15.50
CA LEU A 111 -7.28 -2.00 15.73
C LEU A 111 -7.26 -3.52 15.57
N TYR A 112 -6.16 -4.03 15.02
CA TYR A 112 -5.81 -5.44 15.04
C TYR A 112 -4.64 -5.70 15.99
N LYS A 113 -4.66 -6.84 16.62
CA LYS A 113 -3.55 -7.41 17.40
C LYS A 113 -3.47 -8.90 17.08
N GLU A 114 -2.31 -9.35 16.58
CA GLU A 114 -2.08 -10.75 16.20
C GLU A 114 -3.18 -11.36 15.31
N GLY A 115 -3.64 -10.58 14.33
CA GLY A 115 -4.66 -10.99 13.37
C GLY A 115 -6.11 -10.91 13.84
N LYS A 116 -6.37 -10.49 15.07
CA LYS A 116 -7.72 -10.38 15.67
C LYS A 116 -8.10 -8.92 15.90
N HIS A 117 -9.40 -8.63 15.88
CA HIS A 117 -9.91 -7.33 16.34
C HIS A 117 -9.56 -7.15 17.82
N CYS A 118 -9.12 -5.94 18.20
CA CYS A 118 -8.92 -5.54 19.59
C CYS A 118 -9.40 -4.09 19.80
N GLY A 119 -9.69 -3.76 21.05
CA GLY A 119 -10.20 -2.44 21.38
C GLY A 119 -11.53 -2.13 20.68
N LYS A 120 -11.76 -0.87 20.45
CA LYS A 120 -13.01 -0.36 19.90
C LYS A 120 -12.98 -0.34 18.39
N TRP A 121 -14.02 -0.94 17.79
CA TRP A 121 -14.29 -0.89 16.35
C TRP A 121 -15.53 -0.06 16.08
N ARG A 122 -15.41 0.91 15.14
CA ARG A 122 -16.48 1.83 14.74
C ARG A 122 -16.94 1.53 13.34
N TYR A 123 -18.25 1.59 13.16
CA TYR A 123 -18.92 1.30 11.89
C TYR A 123 -19.80 2.49 11.46
N TYR A 124 -19.80 2.77 10.17
CA TYR A 124 -20.49 3.90 9.58
C TYR A 124 -21.27 3.48 8.34
N ASP A 125 -22.39 4.15 8.07
CA ASP A 125 -23.16 3.94 6.85
C ASP A 125 -22.50 4.61 5.63
N GLU A 126 -23.09 4.40 4.45
CA GLU A 126 -22.61 4.99 3.19
C GLU A 126 -22.68 6.53 3.18
N GLN A 127 -23.52 7.13 4.02
CA GLN A 127 -23.65 8.59 4.17
C GLN A 127 -22.62 9.15 5.16
N GLY A 128 -21.85 8.29 5.84
CA GLY A 128 -20.85 8.67 6.83
C GLY A 128 -21.40 8.83 8.24
N ASN A 129 -22.66 8.44 8.49
CA ASN A 129 -23.23 8.49 9.83
C ASN A 129 -22.73 7.30 10.65
N PHE A 130 -22.45 7.57 11.93
CA PHE A 130 -22.08 6.53 12.88
C PHE A 130 -23.24 5.55 13.10
N ILE A 131 -22.95 4.25 13.00
CA ILE A 131 -23.93 3.17 13.24
C ILE A 131 -23.75 2.58 14.62
N ARG A 132 -22.52 2.11 14.95
CA ARG A 132 -22.24 1.42 16.22
C ARG A 132 -20.74 1.36 16.50
N GLU A 133 -20.44 1.06 17.75
CA GLU A 133 -19.10 0.72 18.24
C GLU A 133 -19.17 -0.64 18.93
N ASP A 134 -18.27 -1.54 18.53
CA ASP A 134 -18.12 -2.84 19.20
C ASP A 134 -16.78 -2.82 19.95
N ASP A 135 -16.77 -3.33 21.20
CA ASP A 135 -15.55 -3.43 22.00
C ASP A 135 -15.12 -4.90 22.07
N TYR A 136 -13.94 -5.18 21.53
CA TYR A 136 -13.35 -6.53 21.48
C TYR A 136 -12.36 -6.79 22.61
N GLY A 137 -12.18 -5.82 23.52
CA GLY A 137 -11.21 -5.91 24.60
C GLY A 137 -9.75 -5.74 24.13
N GLU A 138 -8.80 -5.98 25.04
CA GLU A 138 -7.37 -5.84 24.79
C GLU A 138 -6.76 -7.03 24.03
#